data_8717e588dbaded15f51d9c95ea8788da
#
_entry.id   8717e588dbaded15f51d9c95ea8788da
#
_cell.length_a   1.000
_cell.length_b   1.000
_cell.length_c   1.000
_cell.angle_alpha   90.00
_cell.angle_beta   90.00
_cell.angle_gamma   90.00
#
_symmetry.space_group_name_H-M   'P 1'
#
loop_
_entity.id
_entity.type
_entity.pdbx_description
1 polymer ?
#
loop_
_entity_poly.entity_id
_entity_poly.type
_entity_poly.pdbx_seq_one_letter_code
_entity_poly.pdbx_strand_id
1 'polypeptide(L)'
;MAVLEAYEPIERRWSNRVSGLDVAVDEIPRISPKDPDAIQWPPEVIADGPVALARLIPAGVDVRGNSTRARILLFRKPIERRAKDSVDLADLLHEILVAQVATYLGVEPSVIDPTIMDD
;
A
#
# COMPACT_ATOMS: atom_id res chain seq x y z
N MET A 1 -1.87 -11.19 -9.68
CA MET A 1 -1.62 -9.73 -9.60
C MET A 1 -0.11 -9.49 -9.76
N ALA A 2 0.29 -8.56 -10.59
CA ALA A 2 1.70 -8.31 -10.90
C ALA A 2 2.35 -7.34 -9.89
N VAL A 3 2.35 -7.70 -8.62
CA VAL A 3 2.81 -6.84 -7.53
C VAL A 3 4.31 -6.59 -7.58
N LEU A 4 5.10 -7.64 -7.79
CA LEU A 4 6.56 -7.50 -7.83
C LEU A 4 7.00 -6.64 -9.01
N GLU A 5 6.34 -6.76 -10.15
CA GLU A 5 6.62 -5.91 -11.32
C GLU A 5 6.30 -4.44 -11.05
N ALA A 6 5.20 -4.18 -10.33
CA ALA A 6 4.82 -2.82 -9.98
C ALA A 6 5.75 -2.21 -8.92
N TYR A 7 6.27 -3.04 -8.00
CA TYR A 7 7.13 -2.59 -6.91
C TYR A 7 8.60 -2.46 -7.31
N GLU A 8 9.07 -3.25 -8.27
CA GLU A 8 10.48 -3.29 -8.65
C GLU A 8 11.10 -1.93 -8.96
N PRO A 9 10.47 -1.05 -9.75
CA PRO A 9 11.05 0.27 -10.02
C PRO A 9 11.24 1.12 -8.77
N ILE A 10 10.31 1.01 -7.82
CA ILE A 10 10.38 1.73 -6.55
C ILE A 10 11.53 1.18 -5.71
N GLU A 11 11.61 -0.15 -5.58
CA GLU A 11 12.65 -0.81 -4.82
C GLU A 11 14.04 -0.51 -5.38
N ARG A 12 14.18 -0.50 -6.70
CA ARG A 12 15.46 -0.23 -7.36
C ARG A 12 15.93 1.20 -7.06
N ARG A 13 15.03 2.16 -7.12
CA ARG A 13 15.36 3.57 -6.91
C ARG A 13 15.60 3.89 -5.42
N TRP A 14 14.86 3.24 -4.54
CA TRP A 14 14.85 3.56 -3.10
C TRP A 14 15.40 2.44 -2.23
N SER A 15 16.20 1.51 -2.79
CA SER A 15 16.62 0.26 -2.17
C SER A 15 17.15 0.42 -0.74
N ASN A 16 17.98 1.44 -0.48
CA ASN A 16 18.55 1.66 0.86
C ASN A 16 17.50 2.10 1.87
N ARG A 17 16.44 2.75 1.42
CA ARG A 17 15.41 3.31 2.29
C ARG A 17 14.23 2.38 2.49
N VAL A 18 14.02 1.41 1.60
CA VAL A 18 12.92 0.45 1.69
C VAL A 18 13.40 -0.96 2.04
N SER A 19 14.66 -1.13 2.41
CA SER A 19 15.22 -2.44 2.75
C SER A 19 14.54 -3.10 3.95
N GLY A 20 13.93 -2.30 4.84
CA GLY A 20 13.18 -2.80 5.99
C GLY A 20 11.69 -2.98 5.74
N LEU A 21 11.23 -2.86 4.49
CA LEU A 21 9.83 -2.88 4.14
C LEU A 21 9.51 -4.10 3.28
N ASP A 22 8.54 -4.90 3.74
CA ASP A 22 8.05 -6.05 2.99
C ASP A 22 6.76 -5.69 2.27
N VAL A 23 6.48 -6.38 1.16
CA VAL A 23 5.23 -6.26 0.43
C VAL A 23 4.56 -7.63 0.42
N ALA A 24 3.30 -7.69 0.84
CA ALA A 24 2.54 -8.92 0.92
C ALA A 24 1.15 -8.73 0.33
N VAL A 25 0.51 -9.83 -0.04
CA VAL A 25 -0.82 -9.83 -0.63
C VAL A 25 -1.73 -10.70 0.23
N ASP A 26 -2.90 -10.17 0.57
CA ASP A 26 -3.99 -10.92 1.20
C ASP A 26 -5.19 -10.88 0.25
N GLU A 27 -6.13 -11.80 0.42
CA GLU A 27 -7.28 -11.90 -0.47
C GLU A 27 -8.29 -10.78 -0.22
N ILE A 28 -8.66 -10.57 1.04
CA ILE A 28 -9.68 -9.59 1.43
C ILE A 28 -9.21 -8.85 2.69
N PRO A 29 -9.65 -7.60 2.87
CA PRO A 29 -9.34 -6.89 4.10
C PRO A 29 -10.11 -7.46 5.30
N ARG A 30 -9.45 -7.53 6.45
CA ARG A 30 -10.06 -7.90 7.71
C ARG A 30 -10.22 -6.68 8.63
N ILE A 31 -10.29 -5.51 8.01
CA ILE A 31 -10.45 -4.23 8.69
C ILE A 31 -11.65 -3.51 8.11
N SER A 32 -12.28 -2.70 8.93
CA SER A 32 -13.40 -1.86 8.53
C SER A 32 -13.22 -0.46 9.08
N PRO A 33 -13.91 0.56 8.52
CA PRO A 33 -13.81 1.90 9.06
C PRO A 33 -14.37 1.94 10.49
N LYS A 34 -13.76 2.78 11.35
CA LYS A 34 -14.21 2.94 12.73
C LYS A 34 -15.64 3.43 12.80
N ASP A 35 -16.02 4.32 11.89
CA ASP A 35 -17.35 4.86 11.77
C ASP A 35 -17.85 4.66 10.35
N PRO A 36 -18.73 3.65 10.12
CA PRO A 36 -19.25 3.39 8.77
C PRO A 36 -20.00 4.57 8.15
N ASP A 37 -20.58 5.42 8.98
CA ASP A 37 -21.34 6.59 8.48
C ASP A 37 -20.40 7.71 8.05
N ALA A 38 -19.27 7.88 8.71
CA ALA A 38 -18.29 8.93 8.40
C ALA A 38 -17.20 8.46 7.43
N ILE A 39 -17.00 7.16 7.30
CA ILE A 39 -15.98 6.50 6.43
C ILE A 39 -14.64 7.20 6.50
N GLN A 40 -14.01 7.12 7.68
CA GLN A 40 -12.68 7.65 7.91
C GLN A 40 -11.68 6.51 8.13
N TRP A 41 -10.58 6.58 7.41
CA TRP A 41 -9.49 5.63 7.53
C TRP A 41 -8.24 6.33 8.08
N PRO A 42 -7.42 5.64 8.88
CA PRO A 42 -6.13 6.20 9.28
C PRO A 42 -5.20 6.35 8.06
N PRO A 43 -4.16 7.20 8.17
CA PRO A 43 -3.25 7.45 7.04
C PRO A 43 -2.58 6.21 6.46
N GLU A 44 -2.44 5.13 7.25
CA GLU A 44 -1.82 3.89 6.82
C GLU A 44 -2.70 3.06 5.88
N VAL A 45 -3.97 3.42 5.74
CA VAL A 45 -4.92 2.68 4.90
C VAL A 45 -5.20 3.46 3.62
N ILE A 46 -5.10 2.77 2.49
CA ILE A 46 -5.58 3.28 1.21
C ILE A 46 -6.89 2.58 0.92
N ALA A 47 -7.93 3.35 0.63
CA ALA A 47 -9.28 2.81 0.48
C ALA A 47 -10.03 3.48 -0.66
N ASP A 48 -11.02 2.75 -1.18
CA ASP A 48 -12.04 3.26 -2.09
C ASP A 48 -13.36 3.28 -1.30
N GLY A 49 -13.68 4.45 -0.73
CA GLY A 49 -14.83 4.57 0.17
C GLY A 49 -14.72 3.64 1.38
N PRO A 50 -15.71 2.76 1.62
CA PRO A 50 -15.70 1.85 2.77
C PRO A 50 -14.82 0.61 2.56
N VAL A 51 -14.19 0.46 1.40
CA VAL A 51 -13.43 -0.74 1.05
C VAL A 51 -11.93 -0.43 1.06
N ALA A 52 -11.19 -1.07 1.97
CA ALA A 52 -9.76 -0.94 2.04
C ALA A 52 -9.09 -1.68 0.87
N LEU A 53 -8.13 -1.03 0.23
CA LEU A 53 -7.34 -1.59 -0.86
C LEU A 53 -5.96 -2.04 -0.39
N ALA A 54 -5.39 -1.33 0.59
CA ALA A 54 -4.07 -1.63 1.13
C ALA A 54 -3.91 -1.06 2.52
N ARG A 55 -2.95 -1.62 3.27
CA ARG A 55 -2.64 -1.15 4.60
C ARG A 55 -1.14 -1.22 4.84
N LEU A 56 -0.55 -0.15 5.38
CA LEU A 56 0.82 -0.15 5.86
C LEU A 56 0.83 -0.57 7.33
N ILE A 57 1.51 -1.67 7.62
CA ILE A 57 1.68 -2.17 8.98
C ILE A 57 3.09 -1.76 9.43
N PRO A 58 3.23 -0.96 10.50
CA PRO A 58 4.54 -0.53 10.95
C PRO A 58 5.36 -1.67 11.54
N ALA A 59 6.67 -1.51 11.56
CA ALA A 59 7.56 -2.41 12.28
C ALA A 59 7.20 -2.41 13.76
N GLY A 60 7.35 -3.55 14.41
CA GLY A 60 6.96 -3.67 15.81
C GLY A 60 7.51 -4.93 16.44
N VAL A 61 6.76 -5.47 17.39
CA VAL A 61 7.13 -6.67 18.13
C VAL A 61 5.90 -7.60 18.15
N ASP A 62 6.13 -8.89 17.86
CA ASP A 62 5.05 -9.87 17.87
C ASP A 62 4.74 -10.32 19.32
N VAL A 63 3.76 -11.24 19.45
CA VAL A 63 3.33 -11.73 20.76
C VAL A 63 4.43 -12.49 21.50
N ARG A 64 5.47 -12.95 20.80
CA ARG A 64 6.60 -13.66 21.39
C ARG A 64 7.78 -12.76 21.72
N GLY A 65 7.65 -11.45 21.48
CA GLY A 65 8.72 -10.48 21.70
C GLY A 65 9.73 -10.37 20.59
N ASN A 66 9.48 -10.99 19.42
CA ASN A 66 10.36 -10.91 18.27
C ASN A 66 10.07 -9.65 17.45
N SER A 67 11.12 -9.01 16.95
CA SER A 67 10.98 -7.84 16.06
C SER A 67 10.31 -8.24 14.75
N THR A 68 9.37 -7.43 14.31
CA THR A 68 8.71 -7.59 13.01
C THR A 68 9.05 -6.43 12.08
N ARG A 69 9.06 -6.72 10.78
CA ARG A 69 9.38 -5.72 9.76
C ARG A 69 8.12 -4.94 9.38
N ALA A 70 8.29 -3.70 8.93
CA ALA A 70 7.19 -2.97 8.31
C ALA A 70 6.71 -3.70 7.06
N ARG A 71 5.42 -3.59 6.76
CA ARG A 71 4.81 -4.34 5.66
C ARG A 71 3.71 -3.54 4.98
N ILE A 72 3.74 -3.50 3.65
CA ILE A 72 2.60 -3.07 2.85
C ILE A 72 1.77 -4.32 2.57
N LEU A 73 0.52 -4.31 2.98
CA LEU A 73 -0.42 -5.41 2.75
C LEU A 73 -1.44 -4.97 1.70
N LEU A 74 -1.44 -5.66 0.55
CA LEU A 74 -2.35 -5.37 -0.55
C LEU A 74 -3.52 -6.35 -0.50
N PHE A 75 -4.74 -5.86 -0.68
CA PHE A 75 -5.95 -6.69 -0.67
C PHE A 75 -6.36 -6.98 -2.12
N ARG A 76 -6.05 -8.19 -2.57
CA ARG A 76 -6.15 -8.58 -3.98
C ARG A 76 -7.54 -8.41 -4.57
N LYS A 77 -8.57 -8.95 -3.89
CA LYS A 77 -9.92 -8.93 -4.44
C LYS A 77 -10.50 -7.53 -4.60
N PRO A 78 -10.42 -6.65 -3.58
CA PRO A 78 -10.87 -5.27 -3.77
C PRO A 78 -10.10 -4.52 -4.85
N ILE A 79 -8.78 -4.71 -4.94
CA ILE A 79 -7.96 -4.06 -5.96
C ILE A 79 -8.37 -4.54 -7.36
N GLU A 80 -8.49 -5.85 -7.55
CA GLU A 80 -8.89 -6.41 -8.84
C GLU A 80 -10.30 -6.00 -9.25
N ARG A 81 -11.20 -5.89 -8.27
CA ARG A 81 -12.57 -5.44 -8.52
C ARG A 81 -12.62 -3.96 -8.94
N ARG A 82 -11.72 -3.14 -8.38
CA ARG A 82 -11.65 -1.71 -8.70
C ARG A 82 -11.05 -1.47 -10.08
N ALA A 83 -10.13 -2.32 -10.54
CA ALA A 83 -9.46 -2.17 -11.82
C ALA A 83 -10.38 -2.60 -12.96
N LYS A 84 -10.34 -1.85 -14.07
CA LYS A 84 -11.19 -2.12 -15.24
C LYS A 84 -10.59 -3.18 -16.16
N ASP A 85 -9.27 -3.23 -16.25
CA ASP A 85 -8.53 -4.17 -17.09
C ASP A 85 -7.10 -4.33 -16.54
N SER A 86 -6.25 -5.07 -17.24
CA SER A 86 -4.89 -5.34 -16.79
C SER A 86 -3.99 -4.11 -16.76
N VAL A 87 -4.22 -3.16 -17.68
CA VAL A 87 -3.45 -1.91 -17.70
C VAL A 87 -3.86 -1.03 -16.52
N ASP A 88 -5.16 -0.90 -16.28
CA ASP A 88 -5.69 -0.15 -15.14
C ASP A 88 -5.22 -0.77 -13.83
N LEU A 89 -5.16 -2.10 -13.75
CA LEU A 89 -4.67 -2.80 -12.58
C LEU A 89 -3.20 -2.48 -12.29
N ALA A 90 -2.36 -2.46 -13.32
CA ALA A 90 -0.95 -2.11 -13.17
C ALA A 90 -0.78 -0.67 -12.68
N ASP A 91 -1.55 0.25 -13.23
CA ASP A 91 -1.52 1.65 -12.82
C ASP A 91 -2.00 1.83 -11.39
N LEU A 92 -3.07 1.15 -11.01
CA LEU A 92 -3.62 1.19 -9.66
C LEU A 92 -2.62 0.63 -8.63
N LEU A 93 -2.00 -0.50 -8.93
CA LEU A 93 -0.97 -1.09 -8.07
C LEU A 93 0.20 -0.12 -7.89
N HIS A 94 0.65 0.51 -8.97
CA HIS A 94 1.74 1.47 -8.90
C HIS A 94 1.37 2.65 -8.00
N GLU A 95 0.20 3.23 -8.18
CA GLU A 95 -0.27 4.35 -7.36
C GLU A 95 -0.37 3.98 -5.88
N ILE A 96 -0.92 2.80 -5.58
CA ILE A 96 -1.04 2.32 -4.19
C ILE A 96 0.34 2.14 -3.57
N LEU A 97 1.27 1.50 -4.28
CA LEU A 97 2.61 1.25 -3.76
C LEU A 97 3.39 2.54 -3.55
N VAL A 98 3.29 3.49 -4.48
CA VAL A 98 3.92 4.81 -4.33
C VAL A 98 3.38 5.51 -3.08
N ALA A 99 2.06 5.53 -2.90
CA ALA A 99 1.44 6.17 -1.75
C ALA A 99 1.86 5.51 -0.43
N GLN A 100 1.94 4.18 -0.38
CA GLN A 100 2.33 3.47 0.83
C GLN A 100 3.82 3.65 1.16
N VAL A 101 4.69 3.64 0.16
CA VAL A 101 6.12 3.92 0.36
C VAL A 101 6.31 5.37 0.83
N ALA A 102 5.57 6.31 0.26
CA ALA A 102 5.61 7.70 0.69
C ALA A 102 5.22 7.84 2.16
N THR A 103 4.15 7.18 2.58
CA THR A 103 3.71 7.16 3.98
C THR A 103 4.79 6.54 4.87
N TYR A 104 5.38 5.42 4.45
CA TYR A 104 6.44 4.75 5.19
C TYR A 104 7.67 5.65 5.38
N LEU A 105 8.05 6.39 4.34
CA LEU A 105 9.22 7.28 4.39
C LEU A 105 8.90 8.67 4.94
N GLY A 106 7.61 9.00 5.13
CA GLY A 106 7.20 10.32 5.62
C GLY A 106 7.40 11.43 4.60
N VAL A 107 7.22 11.14 3.31
CA VAL A 107 7.38 12.10 2.21
C VAL A 107 6.13 12.15 1.34
N GLU A 108 6.05 13.15 0.46
CA GLU A 108 4.96 13.24 -0.49
C GLU A 108 5.11 12.17 -1.60
N PRO A 109 4.00 11.67 -2.17
CA PRO A 109 4.07 10.67 -3.26
C PRO A 109 4.90 11.13 -4.47
N SER A 110 4.90 12.42 -4.76
CA SER A 110 5.70 12.98 -5.87
C SER A 110 7.21 12.86 -5.66
N VAL A 111 7.66 12.69 -4.42
CA VAL A 111 9.08 12.41 -4.12
C VAL A 111 9.43 11.00 -4.57
N ILE A 112 8.52 10.03 -4.36
CA ILE A 112 8.72 8.64 -4.76
C ILE A 112 8.64 8.49 -6.27
N ASP A 113 7.64 9.11 -6.89
CA ASP A 113 7.46 9.10 -8.35
C ASP A 113 7.08 10.50 -8.83
N PRO A 114 8.05 11.25 -9.40
CA PRO A 114 7.78 12.60 -9.90
C PRO A 114 6.78 12.67 -11.05
N THR A 115 6.44 11.54 -11.66
CA THR A 115 5.44 11.50 -12.74
C THR A 115 4.01 11.53 -12.23
N ILE A 116 3.81 11.31 -10.92
CA ILE A 116 2.49 11.40 -10.31
C ILE A 116 2.10 12.87 -10.21
N MET A 117 0.97 13.18 -10.83
CA MET A 117 0.40 14.52 -10.79
C MET A 117 -0.42 14.70 -9.53
N ASP A 118 -0.01 15.64 -8.68
CA ASP A 118 -0.80 16.06 -7.53
C ASP A 118 -1.73 17.17 -7.97
N ASP A 119 -3.00 16.85 -8.08
CA ASP A 119 -4.03 17.86 -8.35
C ASP A 119 -4.63 18.39 -7.06
#